data_3a264c4f5907d116cafb7bb5fe7622d0
#
_entry.id   3a264c4f5907d116cafb7bb5fe7622d0
#
_cell.length_a   1.000
_cell.length_b   1.000
_cell.length_c   1.000
_cell.angle_alpha   90.00
_cell.angle_beta   90.00
_cell.angle_gamma   90.00
#
_symmetry.space_group_name_H-M   'P 1'
#
loop_
_entity.id
_entity.type
_entity.pdbx_description
1 polymer ?
#
loop_
_entity_poly.entity_id
_entity_poly.type
_entity_poly.pdbx_seq_one_letter_code
_entity_poly.pdbx_strand_id
1 'polypeptide(L)'
;MVENFGKYLRTLRNEKKLSLREVEKLSGVSSSYLGLIERGQRPIPGADVLKKLAPVYDVPVRDLLTAAGYLKDEKYSLSEEEEVEMAYRYVMNDPRYKSGTRITGGLTTEVKRFIVEMYEKATGKKLLP
;
A
#
# COMPACT_ATOMS: atom_id res chain seq x y z
N MET A 1 1.18 -17.78 -0.58
CA MET A 1 0.13 -18.58 -0.14
C MET A 1 -1.11 -17.85 0.19
N VAL A 2 -2.08 -18.09 -0.64
CA VAL A 2 -3.36 -17.41 -0.59
C VAL A 2 -4.07 -17.65 0.73
N GLU A 3 -3.94 -18.86 1.24
CA GLU A 3 -4.64 -19.23 2.47
C GLU A 3 -4.18 -18.44 3.69
N ASN A 4 -2.96 -17.94 3.65
CA ASN A 4 -2.38 -17.24 4.79
C ASN A 4 -2.43 -15.74 4.64
N PHE A 5 -3.09 -15.24 3.61
CA PHE A 5 -3.11 -13.80 3.38
C PHE A 5 -3.79 -13.05 4.51
N GLY A 6 -4.90 -13.59 5.01
CA GLY A 6 -5.59 -12.97 6.14
C GLY A 6 -4.71 -12.90 7.38
N LYS A 7 -3.98 -13.97 7.66
CA LYS A 7 -3.06 -13.99 8.79
C LYS A 7 -1.93 -12.99 8.60
N TYR A 8 -1.46 -12.86 7.38
CA TYR A 8 -0.41 -11.91 7.06
C TYR A 8 -0.88 -10.48 7.36
N LEU A 9 -2.08 -10.13 6.90
CA LEU A 9 -2.63 -8.80 7.18
C LEU A 9 -2.80 -8.58 8.68
N ARG A 10 -3.28 -9.58 9.38
CA ARG A 10 -3.48 -9.46 10.83
C ARG A 10 -2.15 -9.23 11.55
N THR A 11 -1.11 -9.93 11.10
CA THR A 11 0.23 -9.74 11.67
C THR A 11 0.72 -8.33 11.45
N LEU A 12 0.56 -7.80 10.23
CA LEU A 12 0.97 -6.44 9.95
C LEU A 12 0.22 -5.44 10.83
N ARG A 13 -1.09 -5.66 10.99
CA ARG A 13 -1.90 -4.77 11.81
C ARG A 13 -1.46 -4.81 13.27
N ASN A 14 -1.21 -6.01 13.78
CA ASN A 14 -0.81 -6.17 15.17
C ASN A 14 0.57 -5.58 15.43
N GLU A 15 1.47 -5.68 14.46
CA GLU A 15 2.79 -5.08 14.60
C GLU A 15 2.71 -3.57 14.71
N LYS A 16 1.71 -2.98 14.09
CA LYS A 16 1.49 -1.54 14.19
C LYS A 16 0.57 -1.18 15.34
N LYS A 17 0.10 -2.18 16.08
CA LYS A 17 -0.78 -1.98 17.24
C LYS A 17 -2.03 -1.20 16.87
N LEU A 18 -2.60 -1.50 15.72
CA LEU A 18 -3.79 -0.83 15.22
C LEU A 18 -5.00 -1.75 15.39
N SER A 19 -6.13 -1.14 15.74
CA SER A 19 -7.41 -1.86 15.69
C SER A 19 -7.95 -1.82 14.28
N LEU A 20 -8.94 -2.68 14.01
CA LEU A 20 -9.58 -2.67 12.71
C LEU A 20 -10.23 -1.32 12.43
N ARG A 21 -10.78 -0.68 13.44
CA ARG A 21 -11.40 0.63 13.27
C ARG A 21 -10.37 1.70 12.96
N GLU A 22 -9.20 1.60 13.57
CA GLU A 22 -8.14 2.55 13.28
C GLU A 22 -7.66 2.40 11.83
N VAL A 23 -7.55 1.16 11.36
CA VAL A 23 -7.19 0.94 9.96
C VAL A 23 -8.25 1.51 9.03
N GLU A 24 -9.53 1.35 9.39
CA GLU A 24 -10.60 1.93 8.59
C GLU A 24 -10.45 3.45 8.50
N LYS A 25 -10.17 4.09 9.62
CA LYS A 25 -10.00 5.54 9.64
C LYS A 25 -8.85 5.99 8.75
N LEU A 26 -7.75 5.25 8.77
CA LEU A 26 -6.55 5.65 8.05
C LEU A 26 -6.63 5.29 6.56
N SER A 27 -7.27 4.19 6.22
CA SER A 27 -7.27 3.69 4.86
C SER A 27 -8.57 3.95 4.11
N GLY A 28 -9.66 4.11 4.83
CA GLY A 28 -10.97 4.21 4.22
C GLY A 28 -11.59 2.86 3.89
N VAL A 29 -10.92 1.77 4.25
CA VAL A 29 -11.43 0.43 4.00
C VAL A 29 -12.21 -0.04 5.22
N SER A 30 -13.42 -0.55 5.01
CA SER A 30 -14.34 -0.91 6.09
C SER A 30 -13.72 -1.91 7.07
N SER A 31 -13.88 -1.65 8.36
CA SER A 31 -13.36 -2.55 9.40
C SER A 31 -14.04 -3.91 9.34
N SER A 32 -15.33 -3.95 9.00
CA SER A 32 -16.04 -5.21 8.86
C SER A 32 -15.46 -6.04 7.73
N TYR A 33 -15.17 -5.40 6.61
CA TYR A 33 -14.58 -6.07 5.47
C TYR A 33 -13.19 -6.58 5.81
N LEU A 34 -12.39 -5.75 6.47
CA LEU A 34 -11.04 -6.15 6.87
C LEU A 34 -11.06 -7.34 7.81
N GLY A 35 -12.00 -7.34 8.77
CA GLY A 35 -12.12 -8.46 9.68
C GLY A 35 -12.44 -9.76 8.97
N LEU A 36 -13.32 -9.69 7.97
CA LEU A 36 -13.67 -10.88 7.19
C LEU A 36 -12.48 -11.40 6.40
N ILE A 37 -11.69 -10.50 5.84
CA ILE A 37 -10.49 -10.90 5.11
C ILE A 37 -9.49 -11.57 6.06
N GLU A 38 -9.29 -10.99 7.24
CA GLU A 38 -8.34 -11.53 8.19
C GLU A 38 -8.73 -12.92 8.67
N ARG A 39 -10.02 -13.19 8.73
CA ARG A 39 -10.51 -14.51 9.13
C ARG A 39 -10.65 -15.49 7.98
N GLY A 40 -10.30 -15.05 6.77
CA GLY A 40 -10.40 -15.93 5.60
C GLY A 40 -11.80 -16.14 5.11
N GLN A 41 -12.74 -15.28 5.50
CA GLN A 41 -14.15 -15.41 5.13
C GLN A 41 -14.52 -14.61 3.90
N ARG A 42 -13.57 -13.92 3.33
CA ARG A 42 -13.76 -13.18 2.08
C ARG A 42 -12.57 -13.45 1.19
N PRO A 43 -12.77 -13.39 -0.12
CA PRO A 43 -11.65 -13.57 -1.03
C PRO A 43 -10.61 -12.47 -0.88
N ILE A 44 -9.44 -12.69 -1.42
CA ILE A 44 -8.39 -11.69 -1.42
C ILE A 44 -8.90 -10.42 -2.10
N PRO A 45 -8.69 -9.26 -1.47
CA PRO A 45 -9.19 -8.01 -2.04
C PRO A 45 -8.45 -7.63 -3.31
N GLY A 46 -9.06 -6.76 -4.08
CA GLY A 46 -8.44 -6.26 -5.29
C GLY A 46 -7.23 -5.40 -5.01
N ALA A 47 -6.45 -5.15 -6.04
CA ALA A 47 -5.23 -4.37 -5.91
C ALA A 47 -5.47 -2.97 -5.36
N ASP A 48 -6.62 -2.38 -5.70
CA ASP A 48 -6.94 -1.04 -5.21
C ASP A 48 -7.00 -0.98 -3.69
N VAL A 49 -7.59 -2.00 -3.08
CA VAL A 49 -7.68 -2.06 -1.62
C VAL A 49 -6.28 -2.22 -1.03
N LEU A 50 -5.46 -3.07 -1.64
CA LEU A 50 -4.11 -3.30 -1.14
C LEU A 50 -3.26 -2.04 -1.23
N LYS A 51 -3.45 -1.24 -2.27
CA LYS A 51 -2.73 0.02 -2.40
C LYS A 51 -3.10 1.01 -1.30
N LYS A 52 -4.34 0.96 -0.83
CA LYS A 52 -4.77 1.80 0.28
C LYS A 52 -4.22 1.32 1.62
N LEU A 53 -4.04 0.03 1.76
CA LEU A 53 -3.56 -0.54 3.03
C LEU A 53 -2.05 -0.45 3.20
N ALA A 54 -1.31 -0.46 2.11
CA ALA A 54 0.15 -0.51 2.18
C ALA A 54 0.76 0.59 3.06
N PRO A 55 0.40 1.88 2.85
CA PRO A 55 0.99 2.91 3.71
C PRO A 55 0.55 2.83 5.15
N VAL A 56 -0.66 2.32 5.41
CA VAL A 56 -1.14 2.18 6.79
C VAL A 56 -0.30 1.15 7.53
N TYR A 57 0.05 0.06 6.87
CA TYR A 57 0.84 -1.01 7.48
C TYR A 57 2.34 -0.80 7.32
N ASP A 58 2.76 0.26 6.66
CA ASP A 58 4.18 0.56 6.46
C ASP A 58 4.91 -0.50 5.67
N VAL A 59 4.25 -1.08 4.69
CA VAL A 59 4.89 -2.07 3.81
C VAL A 59 4.76 -1.61 2.36
N PRO A 60 5.72 -1.98 1.53
CA PRO A 60 5.61 -1.65 0.10
C PRO A 60 4.40 -2.33 -0.51
N VAL A 61 3.78 -1.65 -1.48
CA VAL A 61 2.63 -2.23 -2.18
C VAL A 61 3.02 -3.57 -2.80
N ARG A 62 4.25 -3.67 -3.30
CA ARG A 62 4.74 -4.90 -3.91
C ARG A 62 4.63 -6.08 -2.97
N ASP A 63 4.94 -5.88 -1.69
CA ASP A 63 4.85 -6.97 -0.71
C ASP A 63 3.43 -7.47 -0.56
N LEU A 64 2.47 -6.55 -0.50
CA LEU A 64 1.07 -6.95 -0.41
C LEU A 64 0.60 -7.65 -1.68
N LEU A 65 1.00 -7.14 -2.83
CA LEU A 65 0.61 -7.76 -4.09
C LEU A 65 1.21 -9.16 -4.24
N THR A 66 2.45 -9.32 -3.80
CA THR A 66 3.09 -10.63 -3.84
C THR A 66 2.40 -11.60 -2.89
N ALA A 67 2.12 -11.16 -1.68
CA ALA A 67 1.43 -12.01 -0.70
C ALA A 67 0.04 -12.41 -1.16
N ALA A 68 -0.62 -11.54 -1.89
CA ALA A 68 -1.95 -11.79 -2.42
C ALA A 68 -1.95 -12.66 -3.68
N GLY A 69 -0.77 -12.88 -4.26
CA GLY A 69 -0.67 -13.68 -5.46
C GLY A 69 -0.78 -12.90 -6.76
N TYR A 70 -0.86 -11.59 -6.69
CA TYR A 70 -0.96 -10.77 -7.90
C TYR A 70 0.38 -10.61 -8.60
N LEU A 71 1.49 -10.64 -7.86
CA LEU A 71 2.82 -10.61 -8.45
C LEU A 71 3.50 -11.93 -8.17
N LYS A 72 4.14 -12.46 -9.20
CA LYS A 72 4.86 -13.71 -9.05
C LYS A 72 6.34 -13.45 -9.03
N ASP A 73 6.82 -13.20 -7.86
CA ASP A 73 8.25 -13.18 -7.61
C ASP A 73 9.04 -12.35 -8.58
N GLU A 74 10.18 -12.92 -8.88
CA GLU A 74 11.17 -12.26 -9.70
C GLU A 74 10.86 -12.27 -11.17
N LYS A 75 9.85 -13.03 -11.57
CA LYS A 75 9.50 -13.10 -12.99
C LYS A 75 8.70 -11.92 -13.44
N TYR A 76 8.11 -11.20 -12.51
CA TYR A 76 7.33 -10.03 -12.86
C TYR A 76 8.19 -8.80 -12.70
N SER A 77 8.37 -8.07 -13.77
CA SER A 77 9.09 -6.81 -13.69
C SER A 77 8.18 -5.68 -14.14
N LEU A 78 8.18 -4.62 -13.37
CA LEU A 78 7.42 -3.44 -13.70
C LEU A 78 8.27 -2.51 -14.53
N SER A 79 7.65 -1.80 -15.47
CA SER A 79 8.35 -0.75 -16.18
C SER A 79 8.66 0.37 -15.20
N GLU A 80 9.58 1.25 -15.59
CA GLU A 80 9.93 2.38 -14.74
C GLU A 80 8.72 3.24 -14.46
N GLU A 81 7.89 3.48 -15.46
CA GLU A 81 6.69 4.28 -15.29
C GLU A 81 5.73 3.63 -14.31
N GLU A 82 5.58 2.32 -14.39
CA GLU A 82 4.72 1.61 -13.45
C GLU A 82 5.24 1.66 -12.02
N GLU A 83 6.56 1.53 -11.87
CA GLU A 83 7.15 1.60 -10.55
C GLU A 83 6.99 2.98 -9.93
N VAL A 84 7.19 4.01 -10.72
CA VAL A 84 6.99 5.38 -10.24
C VAL A 84 5.53 5.62 -9.89
N GLU A 85 4.62 5.12 -10.73
CA GLU A 85 3.20 5.31 -10.46
C GLU A 85 2.78 4.63 -9.16
N MET A 86 3.26 3.41 -8.94
CA MET A 86 2.95 2.71 -7.69
C MET A 86 3.52 3.43 -6.47
N ALA A 87 4.76 3.89 -6.60
CA ALA A 87 5.38 4.61 -5.50
C ALA A 87 4.65 5.92 -5.22
N TYR A 88 4.25 6.62 -6.28
CA TYR A 88 3.51 7.87 -6.13
C TYR A 88 2.19 7.63 -5.42
N ARG A 89 1.47 6.57 -5.79
CA ARG A 89 0.21 6.25 -5.12
C ARG A 89 0.42 5.90 -3.66
N TYR A 90 1.53 5.24 -3.36
CA TYR A 90 1.87 4.96 -1.98
C TYR A 90 2.00 6.26 -1.19
N VAL A 91 2.72 7.23 -1.75
CA VAL A 91 2.89 8.52 -1.09
C VAL A 91 1.55 9.20 -0.87
N MET A 92 0.71 9.21 -1.90
CA MET A 92 -0.59 9.88 -1.82
C MET A 92 -1.54 9.22 -0.84
N ASN A 93 -1.37 7.92 -0.60
CA ASN A 93 -2.24 7.18 0.30
C ASN A 93 -1.71 7.12 1.74
N ASP A 94 -0.52 7.64 2.00
CA ASP A 94 0.04 7.59 3.35
C ASP A 94 -0.63 8.67 4.21
N PRO A 95 -1.45 8.26 5.17
CA PRO A 95 -2.18 9.24 5.97
C PRO A 95 -1.27 10.07 6.89
N ARG A 96 -0.05 9.62 7.09
CA ARG A 96 0.90 10.33 7.95
C ARG A 96 1.69 11.37 7.18
N TYR A 97 1.65 11.31 5.86
CA TYR A 97 2.37 12.25 5.03
C TYR A 97 1.38 13.20 4.37
N LYS A 98 0.88 14.13 5.15
CA LYS A 98 -0.04 15.13 4.63
C LYS A 98 0.71 16.42 4.46
N SER A 99 1.27 16.57 3.31
CA SER A 99 2.05 17.76 3.04
C SER A 99 1.18 18.97 2.76
N GLY A 100 -0.11 18.77 2.64
CA GLY A 100 -1.00 19.87 2.27
C GLY A 100 -0.90 20.19 0.79
N THR A 101 -0.10 19.47 0.09
CA THR A 101 0.09 19.73 -1.32
C THR A 101 -0.82 18.84 -2.11
N ARG A 102 -1.92 19.38 -2.52
CA ARG A 102 -2.77 18.68 -3.45
C ARG A 102 -2.46 19.16 -4.84
N ILE A 103 -1.65 18.40 -5.50
CA ILE A 103 -1.36 18.69 -6.88
C ILE A 103 -2.37 17.92 -7.69
N THR A 104 -3.25 18.63 -8.36
CA THR A 104 -4.25 18.02 -9.21
C THR A 104 -3.86 18.25 -10.66
N GLY A 105 -4.27 17.32 -11.51
CA GLY A 105 -3.99 17.43 -12.92
C GLY A 105 -2.96 16.40 -13.37
N GLY A 106 -2.66 16.43 -14.65
CA GLY A 106 -1.79 15.42 -15.24
C GLY A 106 -0.34 15.62 -14.91
N LEU A 107 0.13 14.94 -13.89
CA LEU A 107 1.53 14.99 -13.52
C LEU A 107 2.32 14.06 -14.44
N THR A 108 3.50 14.51 -14.83
CA THR A 108 4.39 13.68 -15.62
C THR A 108 5.07 12.67 -14.71
N THR A 109 5.61 11.62 -15.32
CA THR A 109 6.36 10.63 -14.58
C THR A 109 7.54 11.27 -13.85
N GLU A 110 8.18 12.24 -14.45
CA GLU A 110 9.32 12.91 -13.82
C GLU A 110 8.90 13.65 -12.56
N VAL A 111 7.77 14.34 -12.61
CA VAL A 111 7.28 15.06 -11.43
C VAL A 111 6.89 14.08 -10.33
N LYS A 112 6.23 12.99 -10.70
CA LYS A 112 5.85 11.97 -9.72
C LYS A 112 7.09 11.34 -9.07
N ARG A 113 8.14 11.09 -9.86
CA ARG A 113 9.38 10.56 -9.31
C ARG A 113 10.00 11.54 -8.31
N PHE A 114 9.98 12.82 -8.64
CA PHE A 114 10.51 13.84 -7.75
C PHE A 114 9.76 13.83 -6.40
N ILE A 115 8.43 13.75 -6.46
CA ILE A 115 7.61 13.70 -5.25
C ILE A 115 7.97 12.48 -4.42
N VAL A 116 8.12 11.33 -5.06
CA VAL A 116 8.47 10.09 -4.38
C VAL A 116 9.84 10.22 -3.73
N GLU A 117 10.81 10.78 -4.43
CA GLU A 117 12.16 10.93 -3.89
C GLU A 117 12.18 11.85 -2.69
N MET A 118 11.39 12.92 -2.73
CA MET A 118 11.26 13.80 -1.57
C MET A 118 10.67 13.06 -0.38
N TYR A 119 9.66 12.24 -0.63
CA TYR A 119 9.04 11.45 0.41
C TYR A 119 10.04 10.45 1.00
N GLU A 120 10.83 9.81 0.15
CA GLU A 120 11.83 8.85 0.62
C GLU A 120 12.84 9.53 1.54
N LYS A 121 13.26 10.73 1.18
CA LYS A 121 14.21 11.47 2.02
C LYS A 121 13.57 11.89 3.33
N ALA A 122 12.31 12.28 3.29
CA ALA A 122 11.65 12.75 4.49
C ALA A 122 11.34 11.63 5.47
N THR A 123 11.06 10.44 4.98
CA THR A 123 10.62 9.34 5.82
C THR A 123 11.68 8.27 6.04
N GLY A 124 12.73 8.24 5.21
CA GLY A 124 13.72 7.19 5.26
C GLY A 124 13.28 5.90 4.60
N LYS A 125 12.09 5.87 4.03
CA LYS A 125 11.61 4.70 3.31
C LYS A 125 12.17 4.71 1.90
N LYS A 126 12.34 3.52 1.34
CA LYS A 126 12.80 3.40 -0.04
C LYS A 126 11.71 2.70 -0.85
N LEU A 127 11.11 3.44 -1.77
CA LEU A 127 10.03 2.93 -2.61
C LEU A 127 10.49 2.61 -4.02
N LEU A 128 11.47 3.35 -4.52
CA LEU A 128 12.01 3.14 -5.85
C LEU A 128 13.31 2.37 -5.78
N PRO A 129 13.58 1.52 -6.78
CA PRO A 129 14.82 0.75 -6.79
C PRO A 129 16.06 1.60 -6.89
#